data_727943554168c6b3b74a70a19d80fe72
#
_entry.id   727943554168c6b3b74a70a19d80fe72
#
_cell.length_a   1.000
_cell.length_b   1.000
_cell.length_c   1.000
_cell.angle_alpha   90.00
_cell.angle_beta   90.00
_cell.angle_gamma   90.00
#
_symmetry.space_group_name_H-M   'P 1'
#
loop_
_entity.id
_entity.type
_entity.pdbx_description
1 polymer ?
#
loop_
_entity_poly.entity_id
_entity_poly.type
_entity_poly.pdbx_seq_one_letter_code
_entity_poly.pdbx_strand_id
1 'polypeptide(L)'
;VPRPSGDRRMSIGDALSGARDYLNKSGIDGWLLYDYRGSNPILWNLIGQVNHVTRPCWFFVPSDGDPVLLAHEVDAGRFASMVETATSHGVQVQERRFGSRAQMMSELTDMLSCRSQIAMEYSPESALPRVSRVDAGTVELVRSLGIKVISSGDVLQYSTERWSPEQRDSHRVAMEGLVKTAHDAFAFIGENINWKLTEHDVAEFIRGRFERLDLVAPDGPIVAVNENASDPHYEPTPDSSAIVRKNSLVLIDLW
;
A
#
# COMPACT_ATOMS: atom_id res chain seq x y z
N VAL A 1 5.24 2.47 -18.55
CA VAL A 1 4.37 3.65 -18.71
C VAL A 1 4.83 4.67 -17.68
N PRO A 2 5.18 5.92 -18.04
CA PRO A 2 5.50 6.94 -17.06
C PRO A 2 4.26 7.16 -16.19
N ARG A 3 4.43 7.08 -14.88
CA ARG A 3 3.37 7.45 -13.93
C ARG A 3 3.01 8.91 -14.15
N PRO A 4 1.73 9.30 -14.09
CA PRO A 4 1.35 10.70 -14.17
C PRO A 4 2.14 11.49 -13.12
N SER A 5 2.63 12.66 -13.51
CA SER A 5 3.34 13.62 -12.67
C SER A 5 2.39 14.17 -11.61
N GLY A 6 2.18 13.40 -10.55
CA GLY A 6 1.20 13.70 -9.52
C GLY A 6 1.01 12.62 -8.48
N ASP A 7 1.95 11.67 -8.33
CA ASP A 7 1.97 10.77 -7.16
C ASP A 7 2.25 11.63 -5.91
N ARG A 8 1.23 12.37 -5.47
CA ARG A 8 1.24 13.13 -4.22
C ARG A 8 0.98 12.15 -3.09
N ARG A 9 1.99 11.33 -2.81
CA ARG A 9 2.01 10.58 -1.57
C ARG A 9 1.89 11.57 -0.42
N MET A 10 1.19 11.16 0.63
CA MET A 10 1.18 11.88 1.90
C MET A 10 2.63 12.11 2.34
N SER A 11 2.94 13.31 2.82
CA SER A 11 4.27 13.57 3.33
C SER A 11 4.56 12.68 4.55
N ILE A 12 5.82 12.33 4.76
CA ILE A 12 6.21 11.57 5.96
C ILE A 12 5.78 12.32 7.24
N GLY A 13 5.81 13.65 7.24
CA GLY A 13 5.37 14.47 8.37
C GLY A 13 3.88 14.27 8.68
N ASP A 14 3.01 14.33 7.67
CA ASP A 14 1.57 14.14 7.84
C ASP A 14 1.25 12.70 8.28
N ALA A 15 1.92 11.71 7.67
CA ALA A 15 1.74 10.31 8.02
C ALA A 15 2.14 10.02 9.49
N LEU A 16 3.26 10.57 9.94
CA LEU A 16 3.69 10.42 11.34
C LEU A 16 2.79 11.19 12.30
N SER A 17 2.28 12.36 11.92
CA SER A 17 1.31 13.11 12.71
C SER A 17 0.03 12.29 12.93
N GLY A 18 -0.53 11.73 11.85
CA GLY A 18 -1.72 10.88 11.93
C GLY A 18 -1.49 9.63 12.79
N ALA A 19 -0.33 8.97 12.65
CA ALA A 19 0.04 7.82 13.47
C ALA A 19 0.09 8.21 14.96
N ARG A 20 0.78 9.29 15.31
CA ARG A 20 0.91 9.77 16.70
C ARG A 20 -0.42 10.15 17.34
N ASP A 21 -1.29 10.81 16.56
CA ASP A 21 -2.64 11.15 17.03
C ASP A 21 -3.40 9.89 17.46
N TYR A 22 -3.30 8.81 16.68
CA TYR A 22 -3.93 7.55 17.03
C TYR A 22 -3.25 6.86 18.21
N LEU A 23 -1.91 6.78 18.22
CA LEU A 23 -1.13 6.18 19.30
C LEU A 23 -1.47 6.80 20.65
N ASN A 24 -1.49 8.14 20.71
CA ASN A 24 -1.80 8.89 21.93
C ASN A 24 -3.25 8.66 22.41
N LYS A 25 -4.23 8.70 21.49
CA LYS A 25 -5.64 8.45 21.82
C LYS A 25 -5.88 7.04 22.33
N SER A 26 -5.10 6.08 21.87
CA SER A 26 -5.26 4.65 22.17
C SER A 26 -4.34 4.16 23.29
N GLY A 27 -3.49 5.03 23.86
CA GLY A 27 -2.54 4.66 24.93
C GLY A 27 -1.48 3.67 24.46
N ILE A 28 -1.03 3.78 23.20
CA ILE A 28 -0.01 2.93 22.60
C ILE A 28 1.30 3.71 22.60
N ASP A 29 2.38 3.13 23.12
CA ASP A 29 3.65 3.82 23.34
C ASP A 29 4.43 4.10 22.05
N GLY A 30 4.10 3.41 20.97
CA GLY A 30 4.72 3.64 19.66
C GLY A 30 4.39 2.58 18.63
N TRP A 31 4.88 2.81 17.43
CA TRP A 31 4.76 1.92 16.28
C TRP A 31 6.15 1.51 15.81
N LEU A 32 6.47 0.21 15.88
CA LEU A 32 7.73 -0.37 15.47
C LEU A 32 7.58 -1.12 14.16
N LEU A 33 8.15 -0.57 13.10
CA LEU A 33 8.24 -1.20 11.80
C LEU A 33 9.55 -1.95 11.66
N TYR A 34 9.50 -3.11 11.05
CA TYR A 34 10.66 -3.95 10.78
C TYR A 34 10.72 -4.33 9.32
N ASP A 35 11.90 -4.32 8.73
CA ASP A 35 12.13 -4.86 7.39
C ASP A 35 13.37 -5.74 7.34
N TYR A 36 13.29 -6.74 6.49
CA TYR A 36 14.41 -7.54 6.03
C TYR A 36 14.36 -7.68 4.51
N ARG A 37 15.34 -7.09 3.82
CA ARG A 37 15.52 -7.18 2.36
C ARG A 37 14.37 -6.64 1.52
N GLY A 38 13.66 -5.64 1.98
CA GLY A 38 12.58 -5.01 1.23
C GLY A 38 11.24 -5.73 1.33
N SER A 39 11.05 -6.59 2.33
CA SER A 39 9.84 -7.43 2.48
C SER A 39 8.64 -6.70 3.09
N ASN A 40 8.84 -5.53 3.72
CA ASN A 40 7.76 -4.78 4.37
C ASN A 40 7.33 -3.56 3.55
N PRO A 41 6.34 -3.68 2.64
CA PRO A 41 5.88 -2.55 1.83
C PRO A 41 5.28 -1.41 2.67
N ILE A 42 4.81 -1.68 3.89
CA ILE A 42 4.25 -0.69 4.80
C ILE A 42 5.34 0.29 5.23
N LEU A 43 6.52 -0.22 5.63
CA LEU A 43 7.66 0.63 5.94
C LEU A 43 8.05 1.51 4.74
N TRP A 44 8.18 0.90 3.56
CA TRP A 44 8.62 1.61 2.36
C TRP A 44 7.58 2.61 1.82
N ASN A 45 6.30 2.38 2.07
CA ASN A 45 5.26 3.37 1.79
C ASN A 45 5.35 4.58 2.74
N LEU A 46 5.72 4.35 4.00
CA LEU A 46 5.84 5.40 5.00
C LEU A 46 7.07 6.29 4.78
N ILE A 47 8.26 5.67 4.63
CA ILE A 47 9.54 6.40 4.60
C ILE A 47 10.11 6.63 3.20
N GLY A 48 9.46 6.14 2.16
CA GLY A 48 9.98 6.11 0.79
C GLY A 48 10.84 4.88 0.50
N GLN A 49 10.97 4.54 -0.77
CA GLN A 49 11.71 3.36 -1.20
C GLN A 49 13.22 3.57 -1.06
N VAL A 50 13.87 2.70 -0.30
CA VAL A 50 15.33 2.61 -0.20
C VAL A 50 15.82 1.34 -0.88
N ASN A 51 16.68 1.48 -1.91
CA ASN A 51 17.15 0.35 -2.70
C ASN A 51 18.30 -0.39 -2.00
N HIS A 52 18.35 -1.71 -2.23
CA HIS A 52 19.43 -2.59 -1.80
C HIS A 52 19.69 -2.64 -0.28
N VAL A 53 18.65 -2.52 0.53
CA VAL A 53 18.74 -2.85 1.96
C VAL A 53 18.85 -4.37 2.09
N THR A 54 19.94 -4.85 2.68
CA THR A 54 20.28 -6.28 2.71
C THR A 54 20.29 -6.89 4.10
N ARG A 55 20.22 -6.07 5.12
CA ARG A 55 20.22 -6.45 6.54
C ARG A 55 18.95 -5.98 7.21
N PRO A 56 18.60 -6.53 8.39
CA PRO A 56 17.48 -6.02 9.17
C PRO A 56 17.58 -4.52 9.41
N CYS A 57 16.45 -3.83 9.33
CA CYS A 57 16.32 -2.47 9.80
C CYS A 57 15.01 -2.29 10.56
N TRP A 58 15.01 -1.32 11.45
CA TRP A 58 13.91 -1.00 12.33
C TRP A 58 13.61 0.50 12.23
N PHE A 59 12.35 0.86 12.17
CA PHE A 59 11.93 2.24 12.23
C PHE A 59 10.88 2.37 13.33
N PHE A 60 11.22 3.09 14.38
CA PHE A 60 10.34 3.27 15.53
C PHE A 60 9.72 4.67 15.51
N VAL A 61 8.41 4.73 15.52
CA VAL A 61 7.63 5.96 15.65
C VAL A 61 7.08 5.99 17.08
N PRO A 62 7.68 6.73 17.99
CA PRO A 62 7.16 6.88 19.34
C PRO A 62 5.87 7.71 19.33
N SER A 63 5.02 7.50 20.33
CA SER A 63 3.83 8.34 20.54
C SER A 63 4.21 9.81 20.84
N ASP A 64 5.40 10.03 21.38
CA ASP A 64 5.99 11.34 21.63
C ASP A 64 7.50 11.32 21.36
N GLY A 65 8.03 12.38 20.75
CA GLY A 65 9.46 12.50 20.40
C GLY A 65 9.79 12.17 18.94
N ASP A 66 11.05 12.15 18.61
CA ASP A 66 11.54 11.91 17.26
C ASP A 66 11.50 10.43 16.87
N PRO A 67 11.21 10.08 15.61
CA PRO A 67 11.35 8.70 15.15
C PRO A 67 12.81 8.26 15.15
N VAL A 68 13.03 6.96 15.36
CA VAL A 68 14.34 6.35 15.42
C VAL A 68 14.51 5.33 14.30
N LEU A 69 15.53 5.49 13.48
CA LEU A 69 15.99 4.49 12.53
C LEU A 69 17.15 3.70 13.15
N LEU A 70 16.99 2.39 13.27
CA LEU A 70 18.07 1.48 13.64
C LEU A 70 18.43 0.63 12.41
N ALA A 71 19.62 0.82 11.86
CA ALA A 71 20.07 0.15 10.64
C ALA A 71 21.45 -0.48 10.82
N HIS A 72 21.73 -1.55 10.08
CA HIS A 72 23.06 -2.16 10.07
C HIS A 72 24.07 -1.21 9.40
N GLU A 73 25.30 -1.16 9.90
CA GLU A 73 26.39 -0.29 9.41
C GLU A 73 26.60 -0.38 7.89
N VAL A 74 26.46 -1.57 7.30
CA VAL A 74 26.59 -1.81 5.85
C VAL A 74 25.53 -1.07 5.04
N ASP A 75 24.33 -0.94 5.57
CA ASP A 75 23.18 -0.35 4.85
C ASP A 75 22.85 1.07 5.33
N ALA A 76 23.41 1.53 6.46
CA ALA A 76 23.06 2.81 7.10
C ALA A 76 23.17 4.02 6.15
N GLY A 77 24.22 4.09 5.32
CA GLY A 77 24.39 5.18 4.35
C GLY A 77 23.32 5.23 3.25
N ARG A 78 22.55 4.15 3.03
CA ARG A 78 21.49 4.11 2.02
C ARG A 78 20.25 4.89 2.44
N PHE A 79 20.10 5.17 3.74
CA PHE A 79 18.97 5.91 4.30
C PHE A 79 19.15 7.42 4.27
N ALA A 80 20.33 7.93 3.86
CA ALA A 80 20.64 9.37 3.89
C ALA A 80 19.58 10.23 3.16
N SER A 81 19.19 9.85 1.93
CA SER A 81 18.16 10.58 1.17
C SER A 81 16.79 10.54 1.86
N MET A 82 16.45 9.45 2.54
CA MET A 82 15.23 9.35 3.34
C MET A 82 15.27 10.32 4.52
N VAL A 83 16.39 10.36 5.24
CA VAL A 83 16.59 11.27 6.39
C VAL A 83 16.54 12.73 5.94
N GLU A 84 17.17 13.09 4.82
CA GLU A 84 17.10 14.42 4.22
C GLU A 84 15.65 14.78 3.84
N THR A 85 14.93 13.86 3.21
CA THR A 85 13.51 14.06 2.86
C THR A 85 12.66 14.27 4.11
N ALA A 86 12.82 13.45 5.14
CA ALA A 86 12.11 13.60 6.41
C ALA A 86 12.39 14.97 7.04
N THR A 87 13.66 15.38 7.08
CA THR A 87 14.08 16.68 7.60
C THR A 87 13.45 17.85 6.82
N SER A 88 13.37 17.75 5.50
CA SER A 88 12.72 18.79 4.67
C SER A 88 11.22 18.94 4.95
N HIS A 89 10.59 17.89 5.51
CA HIS A 89 9.20 17.89 5.98
C HIS A 89 9.08 18.11 7.50
N GLY A 90 10.12 18.63 8.15
CA GLY A 90 10.11 18.98 9.57
C GLY A 90 10.21 17.79 10.53
N VAL A 91 10.61 16.63 10.04
CA VAL A 91 10.80 15.42 10.86
C VAL A 91 12.28 15.18 11.10
N GLN A 92 12.70 15.23 12.35
CA GLN A 92 14.06 14.84 12.76
C GLN A 92 14.07 13.33 13.00
N VAL A 93 14.94 12.60 12.28
CA VAL A 93 15.11 11.15 12.46
C VAL A 93 16.39 10.90 13.24
N GLN A 94 16.29 10.22 14.38
CA GLN A 94 17.45 9.77 15.14
C GLN A 94 18.02 8.52 14.48
N GLU A 95 19.27 8.55 14.07
CA GLU A 95 19.93 7.42 13.44
C GLU A 95 20.75 6.63 14.49
N ARG A 96 20.50 5.32 14.56
CA ARG A 96 21.25 4.35 15.35
C ARG A 96 21.81 3.26 14.44
N ARG A 97 22.96 2.71 14.78
CA ARG A 97 23.65 1.72 13.95
C ARG A 97 24.06 0.50 14.77
N PHE A 98 24.12 -0.64 14.10
CA PHE A 98 24.65 -1.86 14.70
C PHE A 98 25.51 -2.62 13.67
N GLY A 99 26.55 -3.29 14.14
CA GLY A 99 27.44 -4.15 13.34
C GLY A 99 27.34 -5.63 13.73
N SER A 100 26.63 -5.96 14.81
CA SER A 100 26.46 -7.33 15.29
C SER A 100 25.06 -7.54 15.88
N ARG A 101 24.64 -8.83 16.00
CA ARG A 101 23.38 -9.17 16.65
C ARG A 101 23.33 -8.70 18.11
N ALA A 102 24.44 -8.82 18.86
CA ALA A 102 24.48 -8.37 20.24
C ALA A 102 24.27 -6.86 20.36
N GLN A 103 24.89 -6.09 19.48
CA GLN A 103 24.69 -4.65 19.41
C GLN A 103 23.26 -4.28 18.98
N MET A 104 22.72 -4.96 17.96
CA MET A 104 21.32 -4.78 17.57
C MET A 104 20.38 -4.98 18.75
N MET A 105 20.57 -6.03 19.53
CA MET A 105 19.75 -6.32 20.71
C MET A 105 19.86 -5.23 21.77
N SER A 106 21.07 -4.73 22.01
CA SER A 106 21.29 -3.64 22.96
C SER A 106 20.58 -2.36 22.52
N GLU A 107 20.77 -1.96 21.25
CA GLU A 107 20.14 -0.77 20.68
C GLU A 107 18.60 -0.88 20.66
N LEU A 108 18.07 -2.05 20.29
CA LEU A 108 16.62 -2.29 20.28
C LEU A 108 16.04 -2.23 21.70
N THR A 109 16.73 -2.82 22.69
CA THR A 109 16.32 -2.77 24.09
C THR A 109 16.31 -1.34 24.61
N ASP A 110 17.33 -0.56 24.30
CA ASP A 110 17.42 0.85 24.70
C ASP A 110 16.34 1.70 24.01
N MET A 111 16.15 1.52 22.71
CA MET A 111 15.13 2.24 21.92
C MET A 111 13.71 1.99 22.44
N LEU A 112 13.44 0.77 22.93
CA LEU A 112 12.14 0.37 23.44
C LEU A 112 12.05 0.43 24.99
N SER A 113 13.07 0.94 25.65
CA SER A 113 13.06 1.10 27.11
C SER A 113 11.86 1.96 27.55
N CYS A 114 11.29 1.60 28.72
CA CYS A 114 10.11 2.28 29.27
C CYS A 114 8.84 2.21 28.41
N ARG A 115 8.78 1.31 27.42
CA ARG A 115 7.56 1.03 26.65
C ARG A 115 6.89 -0.24 27.17
N SER A 116 5.57 -0.24 27.20
CA SER A 116 4.77 -1.37 27.69
C SER A 116 3.95 -2.01 26.57
N GLN A 117 3.49 -1.21 25.59
CA GLN A 117 2.68 -1.67 24.49
C GLN A 117 3.05 -0.94 23.20
N ILE A 118 3.38 -1.69 22.16
CA ILE A 118 3.71 -1.14 20.83
C ILE A 118 2.90 -1.83 19.74
N ALA A 119 2.65 -1.09 18.64
CA ALA A 119 2.09 -1.64 17.43
C ALA A 119 3.19 -2.16 16.50
N MET A 120 2.94 -3.29 15.83
CA MET A 120 3.79 -3.84 14.77
C MET A 120 2.91 -4.38 13.64
N GLU A 121 3.50 -4.62 12.44
CA GLU A 121 2.81 -5.27 11.31
C GLU A 121 2.57 -6.76 11.62
N TYR A 122 1.79 -6.99 12.63
CA TYR A 122 1.37 -8.27 13.16
C TYR A 122 -0.15 -8.40 13.12
N SER A 123 -0.65 -9.51 12.61
CA SER A 123 -2.08 -9.81 12.57
C SER A 123 -2.41 -10.95 13.53
N PRO A 124 -2.94 -10.67 14.72
CA PRO A 124 -3.38 -11.71 15.64
C PRO A 124 -4.37 -12.65 14.96
N GLU A 125 -4.21 -13.97 15.17
CA GLU A 125 -5.10 -15.00 14.61
C GLU A 125 -5.24 -14.93 13.07
N SER A 126 -4.31 -14.24 12.39
CA SER A 126 -4.39 -13.98 10.94
C SER A 126 -5.68 -13.26 10.50
N ALA A 127 -6.33 -12.51 11.40
CA ALA A 127 -7.61 -11.86 11.13
C ALA A 127 -7.52 -10.80 10.01
N LEU A 128 -6.36 -10.17 9.84
CA LEU A 128 -6.10 -9.19 8.78
C LEU A 128 -4.74 -9.49 8.11
N PRO A 129 -4.64 -10.49 7.23
CA PRO A 129 -3.36 -10.94 6.64
C PRO A 129 -2.58 -9.84 5.92
N ARG A 130 -3.26 -8.85 5.36
CA ARG A 130 -2.64 -7.71 4.66
C ARG A 130 -1.69 -6.91 5.54
N VAL A 131 -1.94 -6.84 6.84
CA VAL A 131 -1.09 -6.14 7.81
C VAL A 131 0.09 -7.00 8.25
N SER A 132 0.01 -8.33 8.13
CA SER A 132 1.05 -9.25 8.60
C SER A 132 2.29 -9.17 7.69
N ARG A 133 3.30 -8.41 8.11
CA ARG A 133 4.57 -8.20 7.39
C ARG A 133 5.80 -8.53 8.22
N VAL A 134 5.61 -8.76 9.50
CA VAL A 134 6.68 -9.11 10.43
C VAL A 134 6.61 -10.61 10.72
N ASP A 135 7.74 -11.30 10.67
CA ASP A 135 7.82 -12.72 10.98
C ASP A 135 7.60 -13.00 12.47
N ALA A 136 7.20 -14.24 12.77
CA ALA A 136 6.87 -14.65 14.13
C ALA A 136 8.08 -14.50 15.09
N GLY A 137 9.29 -14.84 14.64
CA GLY A 137 10.49 -14.73 15.46
C GLY A 137 10.83 -13.29 15.86
N THR A 138 10.56 -12.33 14.97
CA THR A 138 10.72 -10.90 15.27
C THR A 138 9.68 -10.43 16.30
N VAL A 139 8.42 -10.87 16.19
CA VAL A 139 7.39 -10.59 17.20
C VAL A 139 7.75 -11.21 18.56
N GLU A 140 8.23 -12.45 18.57
CA GLU A 140 8.69 -13.14 19.79
C GLU A 140 9.88 -12.39 20.43
N LEU A 141 10.82 -11.91 19.61
CA LEU A 141 11.95 -11.12 20.07
C LEU A 141 11.49 -9.88 20.83
N VAL A 142 10.59 -9.09 20.27
CA VAL A 142 10.07 -7.88 20.90
C VAL A 142 9.28 -8.22 22.17
N ARG A 143 8.48 -9.28 22.14
CA ARG A 143 7.76 -9.76 23.35
C ARG A 143 8.71 -10.23 24.46
N SER A 144 9.86 -10.80 24.10
CA SER A 144 10.87 -11.21 25.09
C SER A 144 11.50 -10.04 25.87
N LEU A 145 11.36 -8.81 25.37
CA LEU A 145 11.73 -7.58 26.06
C LEU A 145 10.68 -7.11 27.09
N GLY A 146 9.62 -7.89 27.30
CA GLY A 146 8.53 -7.55 28.22
C GLY A 146 7.46 -6.63 27.61
N ILE A 147 7.46 -6.42 26.31
CA ILE A 147 6.57 -5.50 25.60
C ILE A 147 5.38 -6.25 25.02
N LYS A 148 4.19 -5.71 25.22
CA LYS A 148 2.97 -6.20 24.57
C LYS A 148 2.94 -5.72 23.10
N VAL A 149 2.96 -6.66 22.16
CA VAL A 149 2.83 -6.39 20.73
C VAL A 149 1.37 -6.50 20.31
N ILE A 150 0.86 -5.43 19.67
CA ILE A 150 -0.49 -5.36 19.08
C ILE A 150 -0.40 -5.11 17.58
N SER A 151 -1.51 -5.27 16.86
CA SER A 151 -1.59 -4.99 15.42
C SER A 151 -1.44 -3.49 15.13
N SER A 152 -0.72 -3.16 14.05
CA SER A 152 -0.64 -1.81 13.51
C SER A 152 -1.79 -1.44 12.56
N GLY A 153 -2.79 -2.31 12.37
CA GLY A 153 -3.86 -2.09 11.39
C GLY A 153 -4.57 -0.75 11.52
N ASP A 154 -4.94 -0.38 12.74
CA ASP A 154 -5.58 0.93 12.98
C ASP A 154 -4.59 2.10 12.87
N VAL A 155 -3.33 1.91 13.28
CA VAL A 155 -2.28 2.93 13.10
C VAL A 155 -2.11 3.26 11.62
N LEU A 156 -2.10 2.25 10.74
CA LEU A 156 -2.02 2.41 9.29
C LEU A 156 -3.15 3.26 8.75
N GLN A 157 -4.39 3.01 9.18
CA GLN A 157 -5.54 3.77 8.72
C GLN A 157 -5.41 5.26 9.06
N TYR A 158 -4.87 5.60 10.22
CA TYR A 158 -4.66 6.98 10.64
C TYR A 158 -3.39 7.61 10.06
N SER A 159 -2.43 6.81 9.64
CA SER A 159 -1.15 7.23 9.07
C SER A 159 -1.25 7.42 7.55
N THR A 160 -1.26 6.33 6.79
CA THR A 160 -1.07 6.34 5.33
C THR A 160 -2.32 6.04 4.51
N GLU A 161 -3.39 5.50 5.13
CA GLU A 161 -4.58 5.03 4.40
C GLU A 161 -5.72 6.05 4.37
N ARG A 162 -5.56 7.21 5.00
CA ARG A 162 -6.54 8.31 4.92
C ARG A 162 -6.24 9.17 3.71
N TRP A 163 -7.26 9.39 2.90
CA TRP A 163 -7.13 10.24 1.74
C TRP A 163 -7.05 11.73 2.10
N SER A 164 -6.12 12.44 1.46
CA SER A 164 -6.14 13.89 1.46
C SER A 164 -7.35 14.43 0.67
N PRO A 165 -7.72 15.72 0.83
CA PRO A 165 -8.75 16.34 -0.01
C PRO A 165 -8.46 16.17 -1.51
N GLU A 166 -7.21 16.31 -1.93
CA GLU A 166 -6.77 16.17 -3.33
C GLU A 166 -6.89 14.74 -3.84
N GLN A 167 -6.54 13.75 -3.00
CA GLN A 167 -6.70 12.33 -3.34
C GLN A 167 -8.19 11.96 -3.48
N ARG A 168 -9.04 12.48 -2.59
CA ARG A 168 -10.48 12.29 -2.66
C ARG A 168 -11.07 12.91 -3.93
N ASP A 169 -10.62 14.12 -4.31
CA ASP A 169 -11.07 14.78 -5.54
C ASP A 169 -10.58 14.04 -6.78
N SER A 170 -9.35 13.54 -6.80
CA SER A 170 -8.83 12.68 -7.87
C SER A 170 -9.63 11.39 -8.00
N HIS A 171 -9.95 10.74 -6.87
CA HIS A 171 -10.80 9.56 -6.87
C HIS A 171 -12.21 9.84 -7.44
N ARG A 172 -12.81 10.99 -7.09
CA ARG A 172 -14.11 11.38 -7.64
C ARG A 172 -14.07 11.52 -9.17
N VAL A 173 -13.04 12.17 -9.70
CA VAL A 173 -12.85 12.31 -11.16
C VAL A 173 -12.69 10.93 -11.81
N ALA A 174 -11.90 10.05 -11.23
CA ALA A 174 -11.74 8.68 -11.72
C ALA A 174 -13.07 7.91 -11.71
N MET A 175 -13.81 7.97 -10.60
CA MET A 175 -15.13 7.32 -10.48
C MET A 175 -16.15 7.82 -11.51
N GLU A 176 -16.23 9.13 -11.73
CA GLU A 176 -17.11 9.72 -12.76
C GLU A 176 -16.72 9.20 -14.16
N GLY A 177 -15.41 9.11 -14.44
CA GLY A 177 -14.88 8.55 -15.69
C GLY A 177 -15.22 7.07 -15.86
N LEU A 178 -15.07 6.26 -14.80
CA LEU A 178 -15.42 4.82 -14.80
C LEU A 178 -16.93 4.61 -15.05
N VAL A 179 -17.79 5.32 -14.32
CA VAL A 179 -19.25 5.20 -14.50
C VAL A 179 -19.65 5.59 -15.92
N LYS A 180 -19.11 6.69 -16.43
CA LYS A 180 -19.36 7.10 -17.81
C LYS A 180 -18.90 6.04 -18.81
N THR A 181 -17.71 5.47 -18.62
CA THR A 181 -17.14 4.44 -19.50
C THR A 181 -17.99 3.18 -19.48
N ALA A 182 -18.50 2.75 -18.32
CA ALA A 182 -19.40 1.61 -18.22
C ALA A 182 -20.69 1.84 -19.03
N HIS A 183 -21.33 3.01 -18.91
CA HIS A 183 -22.51 3.35 -19.70
C HIS A 183 -22.20 3.40 -21.21
N ASP A 184 -21.09 4.03 -21.60
CA ASP A 184 -20.64 4.08 -22.99
C ASP A 184 -20.37 2.68 -23.56
N ALA A 185 -19.83 1.74 -22.75
CA ALA A 185 -19.58 0.36 -23.15
C ALA A 185 -20.89 -0.41 -23.39
N PHE A 186 -21.89 -0.27 -22.53
CA PHE A 186 -23.19 -0.88 -22.77
C PHE A 186 -23.92 -0.28 -23.99
N ALA A 187 -23.79 1.02 -24.23
CA ALA A 187 -24.30 1.65 -25.44
C ALA A 187 -23.60 1.09 -26.69
N PHE A 188 -22.27 1.01 -26.66
CA PHE A 188 -21.46 0.42 -27.72
C PHE A 188 -21.86 -1.03 -28.05
N ILE A 189 -22.12 -1.85 -27.02
CA ILE A 189 -22.64 -3.21 -27.20
C ILE A 189 -23.99 -3.17 -27.93
N GLY A 190 -24.92 -2.32 -27.49
CA GLY A 190 -26.23 -2.21 -28.08
C GLY A 190 -26.19 -1.83 -29.56
N GLU A 191 -25.33 -0.89 -29.93
CA GLU A 191 -25.15 -0.41 -31.31
C GLU A 191 -24.49 -1.47 -32.21
N ASN A 192 -23.62 -2.32 -31.67
CA ASN A 192 -22.78 -3.25 -32.42
C ASN A 192 -23.20 -4.72 -32.29
N ILE A 193 -24.24 -5.04 -31.55
CA ILE A 193 -24.68 -6.41 -31.23
C ILE A 193 -24.86 -7.32 -32.47
N ASN A 194 -25.10 -6.75 -33.64
CA ASN A 194 -25.33 -7.48 -34.89
C ASN A 194 -24.02 -7.75 -35.68
N TRP A 195 -22.85 -7.26 -35.22
CA TRP A 195 -21.57 -7.27 -35.95
C TRP A 195 -20.54 -8.28 -35.42
N LYS A 196 -20.98 -9.37 -34.81
CA LYS A 196 -20.09 -10.37 -34.17
C LYS A 196 -19.14 -9.75 -33.12
N LEU A 197 -19.62 -8.77 -32.38
CA LEU A 197 -18.89 -8.12 -31.31
C LEU A 197 -18.42 -9.16 -30.28
N THR A 198 -17.14 -9.13 -29.92
CA THR A 198 -16.55 -10.02 -28.92
C THR A 198 -16.33 -9.31 -27.58
N GLU A 199 -16.11 -10.08 -26.53
CA GLU A 199 -15.69 -9.58 -25.21
C GLU A 199 -14.42 -8.73 -25.32
N HIS A 200 -13.46 -9.19 -26.12
CA HIS A 200 -12.21 -8.47 -26.36
C HIS A 200 -12.44 -7.11 -27.04
N ASP A 201 -13.33 -7.05 -28.05
CA ASP A 201 -13.65 -5.77 -28.71
C ASP A 201 -14.24 -4.75 -27.75
N VAL A 202 -15.08 -5.20 -26.82
CA VAL A 202 -15.62 -4.33 -25.76
C VAL A 202 -14.54 -3.89 -24.78
N ALA A 203 -13.63 -4.78 -24.39
CA ALA A 203 -12.49 -4.43 -23.54
C ALA A 203 -11.57 -3.39 -24.20
N GLU A 204 -11.27 -3.55 -25.51
CA GLU A 204 -10.51 -2.56 -26.28
C GLU A 204 -11.22 -1.21 -26.39
N PHE A 205 -12.54 -1.21 -26.57
CA PHE A 205 -13.33 0.03 -26.53
C PHE A 205 -13.16 0.74 -25.18
N ILE A 206 -13.22 0.00 -24.05
CA ILE A 206 -13.06 0.54 -22.72
C ILE A 206 -11.64 1.11 -22.53
N ARG A 207 -10.59 0.39 -22.94
CA ARG A 207 -9.20 0.88 -22.89
C ARG A 207 -9.03 2.19 -23.64
N GLY A 208 -9.60 2.29 -24.84
CA GLY A 208 -9.59 3.53 -25.61
C GLY A 208 -10.40 4.68 -24.96
N ARG A 209 -11.39 4.38 -24.11
CA ARG A 209 -12.09 5.40 -23.30
C ARG A 209 -11.22 5.88 -22.15
N PHE A 210 -10.52 4.98 -21.47
CA PHE A 210 -9.58 5.32 -20.39
C PHE A 210 -8.49 6.27 -20.90
N GLU A 211 -7.87 5.97 -22.03
CA GLU A 211 -6.86 6.83 -22.64
C GLU A 211 -7.39 8.25 -22.93
N ARG A 212 -8.60 8.37 -23.47
CA ARG A 212 -9.22 9.68 -23.77
C ARG A 212 -9.57 10.49 -22.52
N LEU A 213 -9.78 9.82 -21.40
CA LEU A 213 -10.12 10.42 -20.11
C LEU A 213 -8.89 10.62 -19.22
N ASP A 214 -7.68 10.32 -19.72
CA ASP A 214 -6.43 10.35 -18.95
C ASP A 214 -6.50 9.49 -17.67
N LEU A 215 -7.20 8.35 -17.78
CA LEU A 215 -7.29 7.36 -16.71
C LEU A 215 -6.22 6.30 -16.89
N VAL A 216 -5.70 5.78 -15.78
CA VAL A 216 -4.70 4.71 -15.75
C VAL A 216 -5.29 3.48 -15.07
N ALA A 217 -5.34 2.37 -15.79
CA ALA A 217 -5.68 1.06 -15.26
C ALA A 217 -4.47 0.14 -15.49
N PRO A 218 -3.76 -0.30 -14.43
CA PRO A 218 -2.58 -1.17 -14.57
C PRO A 218 -2.96 -2.55 -15.11
N ASP A 219 -4.13 -3.04 -14.70
CA ASP A 219 -4.71 -4.28 -15.16
C ASP A 219 -5.92 -3.92 -16.05
N GLY A 220 -6.15 -4.66 -17.10
CA GLY A 220 -7.17 -4.31 -18.11
C GLY A 220 -8.59 -4.45 -17.58
N PRO A 221 -9.59 -3.85 -18.27
CA PRO A 221 -10.98 -4.12 -17.95
C PRO A 221 -11.33 -5.59 -18.25
N ILE A 222 -12.14 -6.19 -17.39
CA ILE A 222 -12.69 -7.52 -17.62
C ILE A 222 -14.06 -7.36 -18.28
N VAL A 223 -14.26 -8.04 -19.39
CA VAL A 223 -15.57 -8.20 -20.05
C VAL A 223 -15.81 -9.67 -20.23
N ALA A 224 -16.90 -10.19 -19.67
CA ALA A 224 -17.21 -11.60 -19.69
C ALA A 224 -18.69 -11.85 -20.02
N VAL A 225 -18.94 -12.86 -20.85
CA VAL A 225 -20.28 -13.20 -21.36
C VAL A 225 -20.69 -14.60 -20.89
N ASN A 226 -21.89 -14.71 -20.33
CA ASN A 226 -22.51 -15.97 -19.88
C ASN A 226 -21.59 -16.78 -18.96
N GLU A 227 -21.14 -17.97 -19.42
CA GLU A 227 -20.27 -18.87 -18.63
C GLU A 227 -18.94 -18.24 -18.22
N ASN A 228 -18.36 -17.38 -19.05
CA ASN A 228 -17.10 -16.70 -18.73
C ASN A 228 -17.24 -15.77 -17.52
N ALA A 229 -18.44 -15.24 -17.27
CA ALA A 229 -18.71 -14.39 -16.10
C ALA A 229 -18.65 -15.15 -14.76
N SER A 230 -18.56 -16.47 -14.78
CA SER A 230 -18.37 -17.27 -13.56
C SER A 230 -16.91 -17.51 -13.18
N ASP A 231 -15.97 -17.15 -14.05
CA ASP A 231 -14.53 -17.18 -13.75
C ASP A 231 -14.07 -15.80 -13.25
N PRO A 232 -13.74 -15.63 -11.96
CA PRO A 232 -13.33 -14.33 -11.39
C PRO A 232 -11.97 -13.84 -11.90
N HIS A 233 -11.23 -14.68 -12.62
CA HIS A 233 -9.93 -14.33 -13.22
C HIS A 233 -9.97 -14.39 -14.75
N TYR A 234 -11.18 -14.40 -15.34
CA TYR A 234 -11.33 -14.38 -16.80
C TYR A 234 -10.74 -13.09 -17.40
N GLU A 235 -9.94 -13.26 -18.42
CA GLU A 235 -9.38 -12.15 -19.19
C GLU A 235 -9.63 -12.40 -20.69
N PRO A 236 -10.41 -11.55 -21.38
CA PRO A 236 -10.68 -11.74 -22.80
C PRO A 236 -9.45 -11.44 -23.66
N THR A 237 -9.12 -12.37 -24.56
CA THR A 237 -8.05 -12.19 -25.55
C THR A 237 -8.60 -12.22 -26.97
N PRO A 238 -7.85 -11.74 -28.00
CA PRO A 238 -8.30 -11.82 -29.39
C PRO A 238 -8.70 -13.23 -29.83
N ASP A 239 -8.00 -14.24 -29.31
CA ASP A 239 -8.15 -15.63 -29.73
C ASP A 239 -9.13 -16.45 -28.88
N SER A 240 -9.52 -15.95 -27.70
CA SER A 240 -10.33 -16.71 -26.73
C SER A 240 -11.56 -15.95 -26.22
N SER A 241 -12.09 -15.02 -27.01
CA SER A 241 -13.25 -14.22 -26.62
C SER A 241 -14.57 -14.78 -27.15
N ALA A 242 -15.58 -14.79 -26.30
CA ALA A 242 -16.94 -15.12 -26.73
C ALA A 242 -17.61 -13.95 -27.48
N ILE A 243 -18.56 -14.29 -28.35
CA ILE A 243 -19.38 -13.29 -29.06
C ILE A 243 -20.53 -12.85 -28.16
N VAL A 244 -20.67 -11.54 -28.00
CA VAL A 244 -21.83 -10.93 -27.33
C VAL A 244 -23.08 -11.06 -28.22
N ARG A 245 -24.14 -11.67 -27.71
CA ARG A 245 -25.40 -11.91 -28.44
C ARG A 245 -26.57 -11.27 -27.72
N LYS A 246 -27.69 -11.13 -28.40
CA LYS A 246 -28.97 -10.77 -27.76
C LYS A 246 -29.29 -11.78 -26.66
N ASN A 247 -29.74 -11.28 -25.51
CA ASN A 247 -30.05 -12.06 -24.31
C ASN A 247 -28.83 -12.72 -23.61
N SER A 248 -27.59 -12.35 -23.97
CA SER A 248 -26.42 -12.72 -23.16
C SER A 248 -26.39 -11.94 -21.85
N LEU A 249 -25.98 -12.61 -20.78
CA LEU A 249 -25.48 -11.91 -19.61
C LEU A 249 -24.12 -11.28 -19.97
N VAL A 250 -23.92 -10.02 -19.65
CA VAL A 250 -22.62 -9.34 -19.83
C VAL A 250 -22.18 -8.78 -18.49
N LEU A 251 -21.02 -9.22 -18.03
CA LEU A 251 -20.32 -8.66 -16.91
C LEU A 251 -19.23 -7.71 -17.43
N ILE A 252 -19.15 -6.52 -16.87
CA ILE A 252 -18.07 -5.56 -17.08
C ILE A 252 -17.51 -5.19 -15.71
N ASP A 253 -16.23 -5.47 -15.48
CA ASP A 253 -15.51 -5.10 -14.27
C ASP A 253 -14.43 -4.08 -14.60
N LEU A 254 -14.48 -2.94 -13.92
CA LEU A 254 -13.66 -1.75 -14.19
C LEU A 254 -13.05 -1.23 -12.88
N TRP A 255 -11.76 -0.88 -12.90
CA TRP A 255 -11.08 -0.24 -11.77
C TRP A 255 -10.00 0.73 -12.22
#